data_c41761a14e7d8cb7154e9c2187bd3ace
#
_entry.id   c41761a14e7d8cb7154e9c2187bd3ace
#
_cell.length_a   1.000
_cell.length_b   1.000
_cell.length_c   1.000
_cell.angle_alpha   90.00
_cell.angle_beta   90.00
_cell.angle_gamma   90.00
#
_symmetry.space_group_name_H-M   'P 1'
#
loop_
_entity.id
_entity.type
_entity.pdbx_description
1 polymer ?
#
loop_
_entity_poly.entity_id
_entity_poly.type
_entity_poly.pdbx_seq_one_letter_code
_entity_poly.pdbx_strand_id
1 'polypeptide(L)'
;MRSMDDELDFFFDKIMDSEPFALSRWGDGEYRLVNSIPLDRDAEQNHVWNFDPTDEYQIECAKLITDSLTYEDEGFYWGITCPDCEVCNVSGWGHYNLYENKENLTYASIFVNANHEEVQRTLPYVLKDKTVAFVGNKSAKTNQLPFHVDRHFTVGNNAWINDLGILEDLRDYLGSFNTPPTILLFACGPLSNYLITELWKENKGHFLIDIGSAFDVDIYNRPTRGFHRGKGGFGKICQWINGQ
;
A
#
# COMPACT_ATOMS: atom_id res chain seq x y z
N MET A 1 -3.18 -4.26 -18.67
CA MET A 1 -2.37 -3.44 -17.75
C MET A 1 -1.40 -2.61 -18.56
N ARG A 2 -1.17 -1.34 -18.20
CA ARG A 2 -0.20 -0.43 -18.88
C ARG A 2 1.24 -0.86 -18.55
N SER A 3 2.25 -0.26 -19.19
CA SER A 3 3.63 -0.36 -18.69
C SER A 3 3.72 0.22 -17.28
N MET A 4 4.78 -0.10 -16.54
CA MET A 4 4.90 0.38 -15.16
C MET A 4 5.01 1.91 -15.08
N ASP A 5 5.73 2.52 -16.04
CA ASP A 5 5.87 3.97 -16.11
C ASP A 5 4.54 4.64 -16.47
N ASP A 6 3.84 4.15 -17.51
CA ASP A 6 2.51 4.66 -17.89
C ASP A 6 1.46 4.47 -16.78
N GLU A 7 1.61 3.42 -15.95
CA GLU A 7 0.71 3.16 -14.83
C GLU A 7 0.98 4.12 -13.67
N LEU A 8 2.24 4.47 -13.42
CA LEU A 8 2.60 5.48 -12.42
C LEU A 8 2.09 6.86 -12.83
N ASP A 9 2.30 7.24 -14.09
CA ASP A 9 1.80 8.51 -14.66
C ASP A 9 0.28 8.57 -14.58
N PHE A 10 -0.42 7.47 -14.88
CA PHE A 10 -1.87 7.39 -14.75
C PHE A 10 -2.38 7.72 -13.35
N PHE A 11 -1.73 7.23 -12.28
CA PHE A 11 -2.12 7.57 -10.91
C PHE A 11 -1.77 9.01 -10.54
N PHE A 12 -0.66 9.52 -11.04
CA PHE A 12 -0.29 10.92 -10.82
C PHE A 12 -1.26 11.87 -11.52
N ASP A 13 -1.65 11.59 -12.76
CA ASP A 13 -2.64 12.35 -13.49
C ASP A 13 -3.98 12.37 -12.76
N LYS A 14 -4.46 11.24 -12.26
CA LYS A 14 -5.69 11.17 -11.44
C LYS A 14 -5.63 12.08 -10.22
N ILE A 15 -4.48 12.15 -9.53
CA ILE A 15 -4.32 13.05 -8.38
C ILE A 15 -4.36 14.51 -8.84
N MET A 16 -3.68 14.84 -9.94
CA MET A 16 -3.64 16.21 -10.49
C MET A 16 -5.01 16.66 -10.96
N ASP A 17 -5.75 15.79 -11.63
CA ASP A 17 -7.09 16.07 -12.16
C ASP A 17 -8.18 16.00 -11.09
N SER A 18 -7.79 15.67 -9.86
CA SER A 18 -8.72 15.51 -8.74
C SER A 18 -9.77 14.42 -8.97
N GLU A 19 -9.37 13.31 -9.57
CA GLU A 19 -10.17 12.10 -9.77
C GLU A 19 -9.88 11.08 -8.65
N PRO A 20 -10.71 10.96 -7.60
CA PRO A 20 -10.48 10.07 -6.47
C PRO A 20 -10.33 8.60 -6.88
N PHE A 21 -9.46 7.89 -6.16
CA PHE A 21 -9.29 6.45 -6.31
C PHE A 21 -8.78 5.82 -5.01
N ALA A 22 -8.94 4.51 -4.91
CA ALA A 22 -8.32 3.69 -3.88
C ALA A 22 -7.29 2.74 -4.52
N LEU A 23 -6.13 2.62 -3.92
CA LEU A 23 -5.09 1.67 -4.33
C LEU A 23 -4.63 0.85 -3.12
N SER A 24 -5.04 -0.42 -3.12
CA SER A 24 -4.67 -1.43 -2.13
C SER A 24 -3.56 -2.32 -2.70
N ARG A 25 -2.41 -2.41 -2.01
CA ARG A 25 -1.25 -3.15 -2.51
C ARG A 25 -1.07 -4.45 -1.75
N TRP A 26 -0.80 -5.52 -2.50
CA TRP A 26 -0.69 -6.90 -2.02
C TRP A 26 0.71 -7.43 -2.37
N GLY A 27 1.62 -7.30 -1.42
CA GLY A 27 3.01 -7.72 -1.54
C GLY A 27 3.25 -9.15 -1.02
N ASP A 28 4.53 -9.46 -0.80
CA ASP A 28 4.99 -10.75 -0.29
C ASP A 28 4.52 -11.03 1.14
N GLY A 29 4.40 -9.99 1.95
CA GLY A 29 3.89 -10.10 3.32
C GLY A 29 2.40 -10.45 3.35
N GLU A 30 1.59 -9.71 2.64
CA GLU A 30 0.15 -9.93 2.50
C GLU A 30 -0.14 -11.31 1.89
N TYR A 31 0.69 -11.76 0.93
CA TYR A 31 0.60 -13.11 0.39
C TYR A 31 0.72 -14.19 1.48
N ARG A 32 1.69 -14.04 2.40
CA ARG A 32 1.86 -14.99 3.50
C ARG A 32 0.64 -15.03 4.41
N LEU A 33 0.10 -13.86 4.75
CA LEU A 33 -1.08 -13.74 5.60
C LEU A 33 -2.29 -14.43 4.97
N VAL A 34 -2.58 -14.14 3.71
CA VAL A 34 -3.69 -14.72 2.96
C VAL A 34 -3.56 -16.25 2.81
N ASN A 35 -2.34 -16.77 2.67
CA ASN A 35 -2.08 -18.20 2.50
C ASN A 35 -1.74 -18.94 3.82
N SER A 36 -1.95 -18.30 4.96
CA SER A 36 -1.66 -18.89 6.28
C SER A 36 -0.20 -19.35 6.43
N ILE A 37 0.74 -18.64 5.82
CA ILE A 37 2.17 -18.90 5.92
C ILE A 37 2.74 -18.04 7.06
N PRO A 38 3.40 -18.64 8.08
CA PRO A 38 3.91 -17.87 9.20
C PRO A 38 4.95 -16.82 8.76
N LEU A 39 4.93 -15.68 9.45
CA LEU A 39 5.91 -14.61 9.29
C LEU A 39 6.51 -14.27 10.63
N ASP A 40 7.81 -14.46 10.77
CA ASP A 40 8.58 -14.06 11.95
C ASP A 40 9.45 -12.83 11.60
N ARG A 41 9.06 -11.69 12.15
CA ARG A 41 9.79 -10.42 11.98
C ARG A 41 11.23 -10.49 12.50
N ASP A 42 11.45 -11.22 13.59
CA ASP A 42 12.76 -11.28 14.23
C ASP A 42 13.73 -12.14 13.41
N ALA A 43 13.22 -13.13 12.67
CA ALA A 43 13.99 -13.91 11.70
C ALA A 43 14.11 -13.17 10.35
N GLU A 44 13.10 -12.44 9.95
CA GLU A 44 13.00 -11.75 8.66
C GLU A 44 12.93 -10.21 8.86
N GLN A 45 14.05 -9.56 9.10
CA GLN A 45 14.20 -8.15 9.52
C GLN A 45 13.54 -7.07 8.62
N ASN A 46 12.87 -7.46 7.54
CA ASN A 46 12.24 -6.55 6.59
C ASN A 46 10.79 -6.18 6.95
N HIS A 47 10.19 -6.83 7.96
CA HIS A 47 8.81 -6.59 8.36
C HIS A 47 8.73 -5.99 9.76
N VAL A 48 7.69 -5.19 10.01
CA VAL A 48 7.38 -4.60 11.34
C VAL A 48 6.22 -5.32 12.02
N TRP A 49 5.87 -6.51 11.52
CA TRP A 49 4.76 -7.31 12.00
C TRP A 49 5.06 -8.81 11.89
N ASN A 50 4.39 -9.59 12.71
CA ASN A 50 4.46 -11.05 12.77
C ASN A 50 3.11 -11.65 12.39
N PHE A 51 3.11 -12.88 11.91
CA PHE A 51 1.91 -13.68 11.73
C PHE A 51 2.14 -15.10 12.20
N ASP A 52 1.33 -15.55 13.15
CA ASP A 52 1.26 -16.92 13.62
C ASP A 52 -0.08 -17.54 13.19
N PRO A 53 -0.09 -18.46 12.22
CA PRO A 53 -1.32 -19.11 11.76
C PRO A 53 -1.90 -20.11 12.78
N THR A 54 -1.33 -20.25 13.96
CA THR A 54 -1.88 -21.07 15.07
C THR A 54 -2.58 -20.22 16.13
N ASP A 55 -2.44 -18.90 16.07
CA ASP A 55 -3.10 -17.94 16.96
C ASP A 55 -4.51 -17.63 16.41
N GLU A 56 -5.55 -18.01 17.15
CA GLU A 56 -6.96 -17.83 16.74
C GLU A 56 -7.31 -16.37 16.47
N TYR A 57 -6.82 -15.43 17.29
CA TYR A 57 -7.09 -14.01 17.10
C TYR A 57 -6.42 -13.45 15.84
N GLN A 58 -5.18 -13.88 15.58
CA GLN A 58 -4.51 -13.48 14.34
C GLN A 58 -5.19 -14.07 13.10
N ILE A 59 -5.73 -15.28 13.19
CA ILE A 59 -6.52 -15.88 12.10
C ILE A 59 -7.78 -15.05 11.82
N GLU A 60 -8.50 -14.60 12.86
CA GLU A 60 -9.67 -13.75 12.70
C GLU A 60 -9.32 -12.41 12.04
N CYS A 61 -8.27 -11.74 12.49
CA CYS A 61 -7.78 -10.52 11.87
C CYS A 61 -7.32 -10.74 10.42
N ALA A 62 -6.59 -11.83 10.15
CA ALA A 62 -6.16 -12.19 8.82
C ALA A 62 -7.34 -12.39 7.86
N LYS A 63 -8.46 -12.92 8.34
CA LYS A 63 -9.67 -13.06 7.56
C LYS A 63 -10.25 -11.70 7.14
N LEU A 64 -10.31 -10.71 8.04
CA LEU A 64 -10.79 -9.36 7.70
C LEU A 64 -9.96 -8.76 6.55
N ILE A 65 -8.64 -8.96 6.59
CA ILE A 65 -7.75 -8.47 5.54
C ILE A 65 -7.95 -9.26 4.25
N THR A 66 -8.05 -10.58 4.33
CA THR A 66 -8.27 -11.44 3.15
C THR A 66 -9.60 -11.14 2.47
N ASP A 67 -10.65 -10.84 3.22
CA ASP A 67 -11.96 -10.46 2.68
C ASP A 67 -11.84 -9.17 1.82
N SER A 68 -10.89 -8.28 2.12
CA SER A 68 -10.60 -7.09 1.32
C SER A 68 -10.07 -7.41 -0.09
N LEU A 69 -9.44 -8.58 -0.27
CA LEU A 69 -8.90 -9.03 -1.55
C LEU A 69 -9.99 -9.31 -2.59
N THR A 70 -11.20 -9.62 -2.16
CA THR A 70 -12.33 -9.94 -3.04
C THR A 70 -13.22 -8.74 -3.34
N TYR A 71 -12.93 -7.58 -2.72
CA TYR A 71 -13.73 -6.37 -2.94
C TYR A 71 -13.48 -5.80 -4.33
N GLU A 72 -14.54 -5.50 -5.06
CA GLU A 72 -14.51 -4.94 -6.41
C GLU A 72 -15.39 -3.71 -6.49
N ASP A 73 -14.84 -2.61 -7.01
CA ASP A 73 -15.60 -1.37 -7.22
C ASP A 73 -14.90 -0.48 -8.27
N GLU A 74 -15.66 0.44 -8.85
CA GLU A 74 -15.11 1.46 -9.73
C GLU A 74 -14.15 2.38 -8.96
N GLY A 75 -12.99 2.66 -9.55
CA GLY A 75 -11.95 3.47 -8.91
C GLY A 75 -11.16 2.77 -7.79
N PHE A 76 -11.44 1.48 -7.53
CA PHE A 76 -10.65 0.67 -6.60
C PHE A 76 -9.65 -0.18 -7.39
N TYR A 77 -8.35 -0.05 -7.06
CA TYR A 77 -7.26 -0.73 -7.74
C TYR A 77 -6.53 -1.70 -6.82
N TRP A 78 -6.17 -2.88 -7.36
CA TRP A 78 -5.35 -3.87 -6.66
C TRP A 78 -3.95 -3.87 -7.23
N GLY A 79 -2.98 -3.46 -6.43
CA GLY A 79 -1.57 -3.65 -6.73
C GLY A 79 -1.13 -5.06 -6.33
N ILE A 80 -0.92 -5.94 -7.29
CA ILE A 80 -0.50 -7.32 -7.04
C ILE A 80 0.89 -7.59 -7.61
N THR A 81 1.55 -8.63 -7.11
CA THR A 81 2.82 -9.09 -7.65
C THR A 81 2.60 -9.86 -8.95
N CYS A 82 3.59 -9.82 -9.85
CA CYS A 82 3.56 -10.60 -11.08
C CYS A 82 3.40 -12.10 -10.77
N PRO A 83 2.51 -12.82 -11.46
CA PRO A 83 2.23 -14.23 -11.19
C PRO A 83 3.45 -15.14 -11.40
N ASP A 84 4.32 -14.79 -12.33
CA ASP A 84 5.48 -15.57 -12.73
C ASP A 84 6.80 -15.02 -12.17
N CYS A 85 6.72 -14.10 -11.21
CA CYS A 85 7.91 -13.45 -10.66
C CYS A 85 8.65 -14.37 -9.68
N GLU A 86 9.72 -15.01 -10.13
CA GLU A 86 10.60 -15.81 -9.27
C GLU A 86 11.21 -15.00 -8.14
N VAL A 87 11.39 -13.70 -8.33
CA VAL A 87 11.97 -12.78 -7.34
C VAL A 87 10.97 -12.50 -6.20
N CYS A 88 9.70 -12.40 -6.52
CA CYS A 88 8.64 -12.18 -5.53
C CYS A 88 8.18 -13.49 -4.88
N ASN A 89 8.50 -14.64 -5.50
CA ASN A 89 8.16 -15.99 -5.07
C ASN A 89 6.68 -16.18 -4.66
N VAL A 90 5.78 -15.50 -5.37
CA VAL A 90 4.36 -15.40 -5.03
C VAL A 90 3.45 -15.89 -6.16
N SER A 91 3.73 -17.09 -6.66
CA SER A 91 2.91 -17.74 -7.69
C SER A 91 1.46 -18.07 -7.23
N GLY A 92 1.17 -17.89 -5.96
CA GLY A 92 -0.08 -18.33 -5.34
C GLY A 92 -1.30 -17.43 -5.52
N TRP A 93 -1.17 -16.24 -6.11
CA TRP A 93 -2.32 -15.36 -6.35
C TRP A 93 -3.32 -15.90 -7.39
N GLY A 94 -2.86 -16.84 -8.24
CA GLY A 94 -3.69 -17.43 -9.31
C GLY A 94 -4.95 -18.13 -8.82
N HIS A 95 -4.93 -18.76 -7.64
CA HIS A 95 -6.13 -19.44 -7.12
C HIS A 95 -7.19 -18.48 -6.56
N TYR A 96 -6.90 -17.20 -6.45
CA TYR A 96 -7.91 -16.18 -6.15
C TYR A 96 -8.53 -15.58 -7.41
N ASN A 97 -8.20 -16.11 -8.60
CA ASN A 97 -8.64 -15.58 -9.90
C ASN A 97 -8.37 -14.08 -10.09
N LEU A 98 -7.33 -13.55 -9.40
CA LEU A 98 -7.03 -12.12 -9.42
C LEU A 98 -6.53 -11.65 -10.78
N TYR A 99 -5.99 -12.56 -11.60
CA TYR A 99 -5.45 -12.26 -12.93
C TYR A 99 -6.50 -12.36 -14.03
N GLU A 100 -7.63 -13.00 -13.74
CA GLU A 100 -8.73 -13.18 -14.68
C GLU A 100 -9.80 -12.11 -14.41
N ASN A 101 -10.06 -11.24 -15.36
CA ASN A 101 -11.19 -10.30 -15.38
C ASN A 101 -11.16 -9.08 -14.43
N LYS A 102 -10.03 -8.68 -13.90
CA LYS A 102 -9.96 -7.41 -13.15
C LYS A 102 -9.41 -6.28 -14.02
N GLU A 103 -10.27 -5.36 -14.42
CA GLU A 103 -9.88 -4.17 -15.20
C GLU A 103 -8.97 -3.23 -14.40
N ASN A 104 -9.06 -3.28 -13.07
CA ASN A 104 -8.38 -2.37 -12.14
C ASN A 104 -7.14 -3.02 -11.47
N LEU A 105 -6.48 -3.97 -12.13
CA LEU A 105 -5.21 -4.50 -11.65
C LEU A 105 -4.05 -3.56 -11.97
N THR A 106 -3.15 -3.41 -11.00
CA THR A 106 -1.90 -2.69 -11.14
C THR A 106 -0.76 -3.40 -10.41
N TYR A 107 0.43 -2.79 -10.39
CA TYR A 107 1.63 -3.38 -9.80
C TYR A 107 1.72 -3.12 -8.30
N ALA A 108 1.97 -4.17 -7.50
CA ALA A 108 2.29 -3.99 -6.07
C ALA A 108 3.52 -3.10 -5.85
N SER A 109 4.41 -3.05 -6.84
CA SER A 109 5.64 -2.24 -6.80
C SER A 109 5.51 -0.84 -7.41
N ILE A 110 4.28 -0.38 -7.68
CA ILE A 110 4.04 0.90 -8.39
C ILE A 110 4.76 2.11 -7.76
N PHE A 111 4.87 2.18 -6.43
CA PHE A 111 5.54 3.27 -5.71
C PHE A 111 6.92 2.90 -5.16
N VAL A 112 7.38 1.68 -5.37
CA VAL A 112 8.62 1.16 -4.79
C VAL A 112 9.49 0.46 -5.86
N ASN A 113 10.62 -0.10 -5.47
CA ASN A 113 11.52 -0.85 -6.36
C ASN A 113 11.96 -0.01 -7.57
N ALA A 114 11.57 -0.40 -8.79
CA ALA A 114 12.00 0.26 -10.02
C ALA A 114 11.55 1.73 -10.12
N ASN A 115 10.37 2.04 -9.59
CA ASN A 115 9.80 3.38 -9.64
C ASN A 115 10.24 4.29 -8.50
N HIS A 116 10.99 3.79 -7.53
CA HIS A 116 11.29 4.53 -6.30
C HIS A 116 11.90 5.91 -6.56
N GLU A 117 12.88 6.03 -7.45
CA GLU A 117 13.51 7.32 -7.76
C GLU A 117 12.54 8.30 -8.40
N GLU A 118 11.68 7.82 -9.31
CA GLU A 118 10.65 8.63 -9.95
C GLU A 118 9.61 9.11 -8.95
N VAL A 119 9.16 8.22 -8.07
CA VAL A 119 8.20 8.53 -7.00
C VAL A 119 8.77 9.58 -6.05
N GLN A 120 10.03 9.44 -5.63
CA GLN A 120 10.71 10.43 -4.77
C GLN A 120 10.79 11.82 -5.43
N ARG A 121 10.94 11.87 -6.74
CA ARG A 121 11.04 13.13 -7.49
C ARG A 121 9.68 13.75 -7.75
N THR A 122 8.69 12.96 -8.16
CA THR A 122 7.44 13.46 -8.76
C THR A 122 6.30 13.57 -7.76
N LEU A 123 6.14 12.59 -6.85
CA LEU A 123 5.04 12.61 -5.89
C LEU A 123 4.99 13.88 -5.03
N PRO A 124 6.10 14.45 -4.52
CA PRO A 124 6.07 15.72 -3.79
C PRO A 124 5.48 16.88 -4.60
N TYR A 125 5.73 16.90 -5.91
CA TYR A 125 5.15 17.91 -6.80
C TYR A 125 3.65 17.70 -7.00
N VAL A 126 3.22 16.45 -7.19
CA VAL A 126 1.81 16.06 -7.37
C VAL A 126 0.98 16.36 -6.11
N LEU A 127 1.58 16.21 -4.93
CA LEU A 127 0.94 16.48 -3.64
C LEU A 127 0.94 17.96 -3.24
N LYS A 128 1.63 18.81 -4.01
CA LYS A 128 1.69 20.23 -3.71
C LYS A 128 0.27 20.83 -3.70
N ASP A 129 0.02 21.64 -2.67
CA ASP A 129 -1.28 22.30 -2.46
C ASP A 129 -2.48 21.36 -2.26
N LYS A 130 -2.24 20.07 -1.99
CA LYS A 130 -3.26 19.08 -1.63
C LYS A 130 -3.30 18.90 -0.10
N THR A 131 -4.46 18.53 0.42
CA THR A 131 -4.59 18.09 1.81
C THR A 131 -4.12 16.65 1.92
N VAL A 132 -3.07 16.40 2.72
CA VAL A 132 -2.45 15.08 2.85
C VAL A 132 -2.51 14.60 4.29
N ALA A 133 -3.07 13.42 4.51
CA ALA A 133 -2.95 12.70 5.76
C ALA A 133 -2.08 11.45 5.58
N PHE A 134 -1.34 11.08 6.61
CA PHE A 134 -0.46 9.93 6.62
C PHE A 134 -0.89 8.94 7.70
N VAL A 135 -1.02 7.67 7.34
CA VAL A 135 -1.32 6.57 8.26
C VAL A 135 -0.10 5.67 8.35
N GLY A 136 0.58 5.67 9.48
CA GLY A 136 1.82 4.91 9.61
C GLY A 136 2.35 4.81 11.03
N ASN A 137 3.48 4.13 11.18
CA ASN A 137 4.04 3.86 12.49
C ASN A 137 4.32 5.14 13.27
N LYS A 138 4.00 5.13 14.58
CA LYS A 138 4.22 6.26 15.50
C LYS A 138 5.67 6.78 15.57
N SER A 139 6.64 5.96 15.14
CA SER A 139 8.05 6.36 15.05
C SER A 139 8.40 7.12 13.77
N ALA A 140 7.48 7.22 12.81
CA ALA A 140 7.69 7.91 11.55
C ALA A 140 7.77 9.43 11.78
N LYS A 141 8.83 10.04 11.27
CA LYS A 141 9.05 11.48 11.34
C LYS A 141 8.47 12.17 10.11
N THR A 142 7.15 12.32 10.08
CA THR A 142 6.43 12.87 8.92
C THR A 142 6.86 14.28 8.53
N ASN A 143 7.44 15.04 9.46
CA ASN A 143 8.03 16.36 9.18
C ASN A 143 9.32 16.31 8.34
N GLN A 144 9.85 15.13 8.05
CA GLN A 144 11.00 14.91 7.16
C GLN A 144 10.61 14.49 5.75
N LEU A 145 9.32 14.27 5.51
CA LEU A 145 8.82 14.00 4.17
C LEU A 145 9.04 15.19 3.23
N PRO A 146 9.31 14.97 1.95
CA PRO A 146 9.52 16.04 0.97
C PRO A 146 8.23 16.77 0.57
N PHE A 147 7.12 16.53 1.27
CA PHE A 147 5.81 17.18 1.12
C PHE A 147 5.17 17.42 2.49
N HIS A 148 4.20 18.32 2.53
CA HIS A 148 3.48 18.64 3.76
C HIS A 148 2.49 17.53 4.11
N VAL A 149 2.40 17.18 5.40
CA VAL A 149 1.42 16.27 5.97
C VAL A 149 0.58 17.03 7.00
N ASP A 150 -0.70 17.20 6.73
CA ASP A 150 -1.63 17.93 7.60
C ASP A 150 -2.00 17.13 8.86
N ARG A 151 -2.09 15.80 8.73
CA ARG A 151 -2.44 14.91 9.83
C ARG A 151 -1.66 13.60 9.77
N HIS A 152 -1.09 13.18 10.90
CA HIS A 152 -0.49 11.85 11.06
C HIS A 152 -1.36 10.99 11.98
N PHE A 153 -1.94 9.95 11.43
CA PHE A 153 -2.63 8.88 12.17
C PHE A 153 -1.62 7.80 12.51
N THR A 154 -1.39 7.59 13.80
CA THR A 154 -0.28 6.76 14.27
C THR A 154 -0.72 5.36 14.64
N VAL A 155 0.03 4.36 14.18
CA VAL A 155 -0.13 2.95 14.52
C VAL A 155 1.14 2.39 15.16
N GLY A 156 1.02 1.26 15.84
CA GLY A 156 2.15 0.54 16.44
C GLY A 156 2.76 -0.53 15.51
N ASN A 157 3.57 -1.39 16.12
CA ASN A 157 3.97 -2.65 15.51
C ASN A 157 2.80 -3.64 15.56
N ASN A 158 2.75 -4.57 14.61
CA ASN A 158 1.60 -5.46 14.45
C ASN A 158 0.27 -4.72 14.36
N ALA A 159 0.26 -3.58 13.68
CA ALA A 159 -0.89 -2.70 13.56
C ALA A 159 -2.14 -3.42 13.06
N TRP A 160 -1.98 -4.42 12.20
CA TRP A 160 -3.06 -5.20 11.59
C TRP A 160 -3.86 -6.06 12.59
N ILE A 161 -3.34 -6.24 13.83
CA ILE A 161 -4.05 -6.89 14.95
C ILE A 161 -4.30 -5.93 16.11
N ASN A 162 -3.45 -4.92 16.29
CA ASN A 162 -3.50 -4.06 17.48
C ASN A 162 -4.23 -2.74 17.25
N ASP A 163 -4.29 -2.26 16.01
CA ASP A 163 -4.74 -0.90 15.70
C ASP A 163 -5.94 -0.87 14.72
N LEU A 164 -6.74 -1.95 14.64
CA LEU A 164 -7.94 -2.00 13.79
C LEU A 164 -8.93 -0.85 14.09
N GLY A 165 -8.98 -0.41 15.35
CA GLY A 165 -9.86 0.67 15.80
C GLY A 165 -9.56 2.04 15.18
N ILE A 166 -8.37 2.24 14.57
CA ILE A 166 -8.02 3.50 13.88
C ILE A 166 -8.98 3.81 12.73
N LEU A 167 -9.72 2.82 12.24
CA LEU A 167 -10.72 2.99 11.21
C LEU A 167 -11.77 4.05 11.60
N GLU A 168 -12.21 4.07 12.85
CA GLU A 168 -13.19 5.06 13.33
C GLU A 168 -12.61 6.48 13.30
N ASP A 169 -11.37 6.67 13.74
CA ASP A 169 -10.70 7.98 13.68
C ASP A 169 -10.58 8.49 12.24
N LEU A 170 -10.32 7.58 11.29
CA LEU A 170 -10.25 7.91 9.86
C LEU A 170 -11.63 8.22 9.27
N ARG A 171 -12.68 7.50 9.67
CA ARG A 171 -14.07 7.78 9.31
C ARG A 171 -14.49 9.17 9.76
N ASP A 172 -14.22 9.50 11.01
CA ASP A 172 -14.54 10.80 11.58
C ASP A 172 -13.82 11.94 10.86
N TYR A 173 -12.55 11.69 10.50
CA TYR A 173 -11.76 12.67 9.76
C TYR A 173 -12.27 12.91 8.34
N LEU A 174 -12.64 11.86 7.61
CA LEU A 174 -13.14 11.95 6.24
C LEU A 174 -14.64 12.31 6.16
N GLY A 175 -15.40 11.96 7.19
CA GLY A 175 -16.85 12.16 7.25
C GLY A 175 -17.28 13.59 7.60
N SER A 176 -16.35 14.48 7.93
CA SER A 176 -16.69 15.88 8.21
C SER A 176 -17.22 16.54 6.93
N PHE A 177 -18.47 16.99 6.95
CA PHE A 177 -19.13 17.72 5.86
C PHE A 177 -18.24 18.89 5.41
N ASN A 178 -17.94 18.97 4.12
CA ASN A 178 -17.06 19.96 3.46
C ASN A 178 -15.55 19.71 3.58
N THR A 179 -15.10 18.52 3.91
CA THR A 179 -13.67 18.19 3.74
C THR A 179 -13.35 18.13 2.23
N PRO A 180 -12.40 18.92 1.73
CA PRO A 180 -11.97 18.80 0.34
C PRO A 180 -11.42 17.39 0.08
N PRO A 181 -11.32 16.93 -1.17
CA PRO A 181 -10.68 15.67 -1.49
C PRO A 181 -9.33 15.57 -0.78
N THR A 182 -9.24 14.63 0.16
CA THR A 182 -8.04 14.41 0.97
C THR A 182 -7.29 13.22 0.41
N ILE A 183 -5.97 13.30 0.42
CA ILE A 183 -5.10 12.19 0.06
C ILE A 183 -4.64 11.52 1.33
N LEU A 184 -5.08 10.28 1.57
CA LEU A 184 -4.59 9.43 2.64
C LEU A 184 -3.52 8.50 2.11
N LEU A 185 -2.31 8.67 2.63
CA LEU A 185 -1.15 7.83 2.31
C LEU A 185 -0.97 6.79 3.41
N PHE A 186 -1.07 5.51 3.06
CA PHE A 186 -0.96 4.40 4.00
C PHE A 186 0.44 3.76 3.91
N ALA A 187 1.05 3.53 5.07
CA ALA A 187 2.33 2.85 5.26
C ALA A 187 2.28 1.96 6.52
N CYS A 188 1.25 1.13 6.65
CA CYS A 188 0.96 0.34 7.85
C CYS A 188 0.81 -1.17 7.59
N GLY A 189 1.43 -1.66 6.51
CA GLY A 189 1.42 -3.08 6.13
C GLY A 189 0.01 -3.60 5.87
N PRO A 190 -0.33 -4.85 6.24
CA PRO A 190 -1.62 -5.45 5.92
C PRO A 190 -2.84 -4.67 6.42
N LEU A 191 -2.68 -3.85 7.47
CA LEU A 191 -3.75 -2.95 7.94
C LEU A 191 -4.19 -1.98 6.84
N SER A 192 -3.27 -1.55 5.96
CA SER A 192 -3.59 -0.66 4.82
C SER A 192 -4.69 -1.24 3.94
N ASN A 193 -4.61 -2.55 3.63
CA ASN A 193 -5.58 -3.21 2.76
C ASN A 193 -6.99 -3.17 3.33
N TYR A 194 -7.12 -3.46 4.62
CA TYR A 194 -8.39 -3.39 5.33
C TYR A 194 -8.95 -1.96 5.39
N LEU A 195 -8.14 -1.00 5.85
CA LEU A 195 -8.56 0.38 6.00
C LEU A 195 -8.99 1.01 4.67
N ILE A 196 -8.19 0.83 3.62
CA ILE A 196 -8.49 1.36 2.28
C ILE A 196 -9.83 0.80 1.77
N THR A 197 -10.05 -0.50 1.95
CA THR A 197 -11.28 -1.15 1.51
C THR A 197 -12.50 -0.64 2.27
N GLU A 198 -12.43 -0.59 3.60
CA GLU A 198 -13.57 -0.15 4.42
C GLU A 198 -13.91 1.33 4.19
N LEU A 199 -12.90 2.19 4.11
CA LEU A 199 -13.10 3.62 3.84
C LEU A 199 -13.66 3.87 2.44
N TRP A 200 -13.20 3.13 1.42
CA TRP A 200 -13.68 3.30 0.04
C TRP A 200 -15.14 2.86 -0.12
N LYS A 201 -15.57 1.83 0.59
CA LYS A 201 -16.99 1.40 0.63
C LYS A 201 -17.92 2.54 1.05
N GLU A 202 -17.46 3.40 1.95
CA GLU A 202 -18.27 4.43 2.58
C GLU A 202 -18.15 5.78 1.88
N ASN A 203 -16.95 6.15 1.42
CA ASN A 203 -16.70 7.47 0.82
C ASN A 203 -15.66 7.42 -0.30
N LYS A 204 -16.14 7.55 -1.54
CA LYS A 204 -15.33 7.55 -2.77
C LYS A 204 -14.83 8.96 -3.17
N GLY A 205 -14.97 9.96 -2.30
CA GLY A 205 -14.57 11.33 -2.56
C GLY A 205 -13.11 11.65 -2.21
N HIS A 206 -12.31 10.66 -1.80
CA HIS A 206 -10.94 10.83 -1.33
C HIS A 206 -9.97 9.91 -2.09
N PHE A 207 -8.68 10.19 -1.94
CA PHE A 207 -7.62 9.32 -2.46
C PHE A 207 -7.11 8.44 -1.32
N LEU A 208 -7.18 7.13 -1.47
CA LEU A 208 -6.75 6.16 -0.47
C LEU A 208 -5.60 5.34 -1.07
N ILE A 209 -4.35 5.64 -0.70
CA ILE A 209 -3.18 5.16 -1.44
C ILE A 209 -2.22 4.42 -0.51
N ASP A 210 -2.06 3.12 -0.69
CA ASP A 210 -0.97 2.38 -0.05
C ASP A 210 0.35 2.70 -0.76
N ILE A 211 1.20 3.49 -0.11
CA ILE A 211 2.54 3.84 -0.60
C ILE A 211 3.63 2.89 -0.06
N GLY A 212 3.28 2.01 0.88
CA GLY A 212 4.22 1.08 1.52
C GLY A 212 5.46 1.77 2.07
N SER A 213 6.64 1.26 1.70
CA SER A 213 7.94 1.75 2.16
C SER A 213 8.58 2.83 1.26
N ALA A 214 7.81 3.50 0.39
CA ALA A 214 8.35 4.45 -0.57
C ALA A 214 9.19 5.56 0.08
N PHE A 215 8.80 6.05 1.25
CA PHE A 215 9.46 7.14 1.97
C PHE A 215 10.11 6.72 3.30
N ASP A 216 10.42 5.45 3.48
CA ASP A 216 11.02 4.95 4.73
C ASP A 216 12.38 5.60 5.04
N VAL A 217 13.16 5.94 4.01
CA VAL A 217 14.44 6.63 4.21
C VAL A 217 14.23 7.99 4.85
N ASP A 218 13.24 8.73 4.40
CA ASP A 218 12.91 10.06 4.91
C ASP A 218 12.40 9.97 6.35
N ILE A 219 11.38 9.15 6.59
CA ILE A 219 10.69 9.09 7.89
C ILE A 219 11.47 8.37 8.99
N TYR A 220 12.42 7.48 8.64
CA TYR A 220 13.22 6.71 9.61
C TYR A 220 14.72 7.03 9.58
N ASN A 221 15.20 7.90 8.69
CA ASN A 221 16.62 8.22 8.47
C ASN A 221 17.48 6.98 8.20
N ARG A 222 16.92 5.94 7.62
CA ARG A 222 17.66 4.72 7.30
C ARG A 222 16.97 3.93 6.18
N PRO A 223 17.75 3.23 5.35
CA PRO A 223 17.18 2.32 4.37
C PRO A 223 16.57 1.09 5.07
N THR A 224 15.32 0.77 4.76
CA THR A 224 14.59 -0.39 5.28
C THR A 224 14.45 -1.50 4.24
N ARG A 225 14.68 -1.18 2.95
CA ARG A 225 14.57 -2.08 1.81
C ARG A 225 15.81 -2.03 0.92
N GLY A 226 15.99 -3.08 0.11
CA GLY A 226 17.14 -3.19 -0.80
C GLY A 226 17.20 -2.06 -1.84
N PHE A 227 16.07 -1.65 -2.38
CA PHE A 227 16.00 -0.58 -3.38
C PHE A 227 16.40 0.78 -2.83
N HIS A 228 16.22 1.06 -1.54
CA HIS A 228 16.72 2.26 -0.88
C HIS A 228 18.26 2.41 -0.90
N ARG A 229 18.97 1.35 -1.22
CA ARG A 229 20.45 1.30 -1.26
C ARG A 229 20.99 1.35 -2.69
N GLY A 230 20.16 1.72 -3.67
CA GLY A 230 20.56 1.71 -5.08
C GLY A 230 20.81 0.31 -5.64
N LYS A 231 20.45 -0.74 -4.91
CA LYS A 231 20.53 -2.12 -5.37
C LYS A 231 19.27 -2.51 -6.15
N GLY A 232 18.92 -1.71 -7.13
CA GLY A 232 17.78 -1.93 -8.03
C GLY A 232 18.05 -3.11 -8.95
N GLY A 233 17.93 -4.34 -8.45
CA GLY A 233 18.04 -5.56 -9.26
C GLY A 233 16.70 -6.13 -9.72
N PHE A 234 15.61 -5.73 -9.09
CA PHE A 234 14.30 -6.35 -9.30
C PHE A 234 13.63 -5.98 -10.63
N GLY A 235 13.92 -4.79 -11.19
CA GLY A 235 13.31 -4.33 -12.44
C GLY A 235 13.71 -5.11 -13.71
N LYS A 236 14.78 -5.92 -13.65
CA LYS A 236 15.25 -6.67 -14.82
C LYS A 236 14.64 -8.06 -14.97
N ILE A 237 13.95 -8.57 -13.97
CA ILE A 237 13.49 -9.96 -13.89
C ILE A 237 11.95 -10.05 -13.91
N CYS A 238 11.25 -9.01 -13.55
CA CYS A 238 9.79 -8.99 -13.57
C CYS A 238 9.27 -8.86 -15.01
N GLN A 239 8.52 -9.85 -15.47
CA GLN A 239 7.94 -9.88 -16.83
C GLN A 239 6.99 -8.68 -17.04
N TRP A 240 6.25 -8.29 -16.03
CA TRP A 240 5.34 -7.14 -16.12
C TRP A 240 6.07 -5.82 -16.30
N ILE A 241 7.24 -5.65 -15.65
CA ILE A 241 8.05 -4.44 -15.80
C ILE A 241 8.65 -4.36 -17.22
N ASN A 242 8.92 -5.49 -17.83
CA ASN A 242 9.53 -5.56 -19.16
C ASN A 242 8.51 -5.59 -20.31
N GLY A 243 7.22 -5.47 -20.04
CA GLY A 243 6.18 -5.38 -21.07
C GLY A 243 5.95 -6.65 -21.89
N GLN A 244 6.23 -7.82 -21.32
CA GLN A 244 6.02 -9.13 -21.97
C GLN A 244 4.70 -9.77 -21.52
#